data_c44cc31dbd8dde1071c60fb946fc1577
#
_entry.id   c44cc31dbd8dde1071c60fb946fc1577
#
_cell.length_a   1.000
_cell.length_b   1.000
_cell.length_c   1.000
_cell.angle_alpha   90.00
_cell.angle_beta   90.00
_cell.angle_gamma   90.00
#
_symmetry.space_group_name_H-M   'P 1'
#
loop_
_entity.id
_entity.type
_entity.pdbx_description
1 polymer ?
#
loop_
_entity_poly.entity_id
_entity_poly.type
_entity_poly.pdbx_seq_one_letter_code
_entity_poly.pdbx_strand_id
1 'polypeptide(L)'
;MPGPAVAILKKFGQVEDDQRYTRLVELFTDDAIYYDPFLGAQRGTAEIQKFMEHMEKVVPLAGVRFEDWQVEADTICGWARWTMVVKAEHGDVPIKGQSLYRLRGDKVCFVADYLDPLAYAELRGGTLPDLRSAAGLSASFVPPPNDGQYPALDLVRRFWKTQDAGDYTLLAPLFTDDAVFEDPSYGNMVGGKAISDFMALMKSEMPARGVTFELVDCAGDTTVAWSQWWCHLPNGSIPGWTLHTVRGNQFTLDADYFDTAARNALGTKS
;
A
#
# COMPACT_ATOMS: atom_id res chain seq x y z
N MET A 1 8.35 -10.97 -20.47
CA MET A 1 8.88 -11.65 -19.28
C MET A 1 8.75 -10.67 -18.12
N PRO A 2 8.33 -11.08 -16.94
CA PRO A 2 8.31 -10.21 -15.77
C PRO A 2 9.71 -9.64 -15.54
N GLY A 3 9.78 -8.35 -15.19
CA GLY A 3 11.06 -7.68 -14.92
C GLY A 3 11.80 -8.26 -13.71
N PRO A 4 13.10 -7.95 -13.55
CA PRO A 4 13.90 -8.46 -12.43
C PRO A 4 13.31 -8.12 -11.06
N ALA A 5 12.69 -6.96 -10.90
CA ALA A 5 12.04 -6.54 -9.67
C ALA A 5 10.87 -7.45 -9.28
N VAL A 6 10.02 -7.86 -10.22
CA VAL A 6 8.94 -8.84 -9.95
C VAL A 6 9.52 -10.15 -9.41
N ALA A 7 10.68 -10.60 -9.95
CA ALA A 7 11.33 -11.81 -9.46
C ALA A 7 11.85 -11.66 -8.03
N ILE A 8 12.36 -10.47 -7.66
CA ILE A 8 12.77 -10.16 -6.29
C ILE A 8 11.58 -10.21 -5.34
N LEU A 9 10.49 -9.49 -5.67
CA LEU A 9 9.31 -9.42 -4.79
C LEU A 9 8.59 -10.76 -4.67
N LYS A 10 8.58 -11.59 -5.72
CA LYS A 10 8.05 -12.96 -5.62
C LYS A 10 8.78 -13.85 -4.61
N LYS A 11 10.06 -13.57 -4.32
CA LYS A 11 10.79 -14.30 -3.27
C LYS A 11 10.21 -14.04 -1.88
N PHE A 12 9.61 -12.87 -1.64
CA PHE A 12 8.91 -12.61 -0.38
C PHE A 12 7.74 -13.59 -0.20
N GLY A 13 6.86 -13.74 -1.19
CA GLY A 13 5.78 -14.72 -1.12
C GLY A 13 6.28 -16.17 -0.94
N GLN A 14 7.36 -16.56 -1.64
CA GLN A 14 7.95 -17.89 -1.47
C GLN A 14 8.49 -18.13 -0.06
N VAL A 15 9.05 -17.09 0.56
CA VAL A 15 9.56 -17.19 1.93
C VAL A 15 8.43 -17.26 2.94
N GLU A 16 7.30 -16.56 2.70
CA GLU A 16 6.10 -16.70 3.50
C GLU A 16 5.58 -18.14 3.51
N ASP A 17 5.55 -18.81 2.34
CA ASP A 17 5.16 -20.22 2.23
C ASP A 17 6.12 -21.14 2.99
N ASP A 18 7.44 -20.91 2.86
CA ASP A 18 8.49 -21.71 3.48
C ASP A 18 8.70 -21.36 4.97
N GLN A 19 8.23 -20.21 5.42
CA GLN A 19 8.46 -19.59 6.76
C GLN A 19 9.96 -19.46 7.11
N ARG A 20 10.80 -19.19 6.12
CA ARG A 20 12.26 -19.01 6.26
C ARG A 20 12.67 -17.59 5.98
N TYR A 21 12.20 -16.69 6.81
CA TYR A 21 12.30 -15.22 6.64
C TYR A 21 13.75 -14.72 6.56
N THR A 22 14.70 -15.35 7.23
CA THR A 22 16.12 -14.96 7.18
C THR A 22 16.72 -14.98 5.77
N ARG A 23 16.13 -15.76 4.84
CA ARG A 23 16.52 -15.75 3.42
C ARG A 23 16.23 -14.44 2.69
N LEU A 24 15.35 -13.60 3.24
CA LEU A 24 15.05 -12.29 2.65
C LEU A 24 16.17 -11.27 2.88
N VAL A 25 17.00 -11.46 3.90
CA VAL A 25 17.98 -10.45 4.32
C VAL A 25 18.97 -10.10 3.19
N GLU A 26 19.34 -11.08 2.38
CA GLU A 26 20.23 -10.86 1.23
C GLU A 26 19.63 -9.96 0.14
N LEU A 27 18.30 -9.82 0.12
CA LEU A 27 17.58 -9.01 -0.86
C LEU A 27 17.56 -7.53 -0.50
N PHE A 28 17.97 -7.15 0.71
CA PHE A 28 17.96 -5.77 1.16
C PHE A 28 19.29 -5.04 0.91
N THR A 29 19.21 -3.72 0.71
CA THR A 29 20.38 -2.84 0.78
C THR A 29 20.82 -2.66 2.23
N ASP A 30 22.09 -2.29 2.46
CA ASP A 30 22.63 -2.14 3.81
C ASP A 30 21.94 -1.07 4.65
N ASP A 31 21.36 -0.06 3.99
CA ASP A 31 20.61 1.06 4.58
C ASP A 31 19.10 0.88 4.50
N ALA A 32 18.60 -0.31 4.17
CA ALA A 32 17.18 -0.56 3.98
C ALA A 32 16.34 -0.25 5.22
N ILE A 33 15.07 0.08 4.98
CA ILE A 33 14.04 0.19 6.03
C ILE A 33 12.97 -0.86 5.75
N TYR A 34 12.70 -1.70 6.74
CA TYR A 34 11.54 -2.58 6.78
C TYR A 34 10.59 -2.07 7.86
N TYR A 35 9.38 -1.72 7.48
CA TYR A 35 8.33 -1.34 8.42
C TYR A 35 7.31 -2.48 8.57
N ASP A 36 7.17 -2.95 9.80
CA ASP A 36 6.13 -3.89 10.21
C ASP A 36 5.11 -3.17 11.10
N PRO A 37 3.79 -3.35 10.88
CA PRO A 37 2.77 -2.61 11.61
C PRO A 37 2.71 -2.92 13.12
N PHE A 38 3.29 -4.04 13.57
CA PHE A 38 3.32 -4.44 14.99
C PHE A 38 4.61 -4.04 15.70
N LEU A 39 5.73 -4.11 14.99
CA LEU A 39 7.08 -3.95 15.56
C LEU A 39 7.75 -2.64 15.13
N GLY A 40 7.13 -1.89 14.20
CA GLY A 40 7.65 -0.63 13.71
C GLY A 40 8.79 -0.79 12.70
N ALA A 41 9.61 0.26 12.56
CA ALA A 41 10.67 0.31 11.56
C ALA A 41 11.95 -0.39 12.01
N GLN A 42 12.43 -1.32 11.19
CA GLN A 42 13.74 -1.98 11.31
C GLN A 42 14.70 -1.31 10.32
N ARG A 43 15.83 -0.81 10.77
CA ARG A 43 16.75 0.00 9.97
C ARG A 43 18.08 -0.70 9.75
N GLY A 44 18.43 -0.89 8.48
CA GLY A 44 19.64 -1.58 8.05
C GLY A 44 19.56 -3.10 8.22
N THR A 45 20.47 -3.80 7.54
CA THR A 45 20.45 -5.26 7.46
C THR A 45 20.57 -5.93 8.83
N ALA A 46 21.24 -5.33 9.82
CA ALA A 46 21.39 -5.92 11.14
C ALA A 46 20.10 -5.97 11.97
N GLU A 47 19.25 -4.93 11.90
CA GLU A 47 17.95 -4.93 12.56
C GLU A 47 16.96 -5.80 11.78
N ILE A 48 16.98 -5.73 10.45
CA ILE A 48 16.16 -6.58 9.58
C ILE A 48 16.49 -8.07 9.83
N GLN A 49 17.77 -8.45 9.97
CA GLN A 49 18.16 -9.81 10.30
C GLN A 49 17.51 -10.30 11.60
N LYS A 50 17.61 -9.51 12.68
CA LYS A 50 16.98 -9.85 13.97
C LYS A 50 15.48 -9.96 13.89
N PHE A 51 14.85 -9.07 13.12
CA PHE A 51 13.42 -9.11 12.85
C PHE A 51 13.04 -10.41 12.12
N MET A 52 13.73 -10.77 11.04
CA MET A 52 13.48 -12.00 10.28
C MET A 52 13.69 -13.26 11.13
N GLU A 53 14.71 -13.28 12.00
CA GLU A 53 14.93 -14.36 12.98
C GLU A 53 13.78 -14.46 14.00
N HIS A 54 13.17 -13.33 14.37
CA HIS A 54 12.00 -13.28 15.22
C HIS A 54 10.78 -13.86 14.49
N MET A 55 10.54 -13.44 13.24
CA MET A 55 9.43 -13.93 12.41
C MET A 55 9.50 -15.45 12.19
N GLU A 56 10.68 -16.01 11.92
CA GLU A 56 10.87 -17.47 11.81
C GLU A 56 10.45 -18.26 13.06
N LYS A 57 10.48 -17.61 14.23
CA LYS A 57 10.08 -18.23 15.50
C LYS A 57 8.60 -18.06 15.80
N VAL A 58 8.04 -16.87 15.52
CA VAL A 58 6.69 -16.52 16.02
C VAL A 58 5.59 -16.85 15.02
N VAL A 59 5.81 -16.69 13.72
CA VAL A 59 4.79 -16.90 12.71
C VAL A 59 4.27 -18.35 12.68
N PRO A 60 5.14 -19.39 12.69
CA PRO A 60 4.68 -20.75 12.76
C PRO A 60 3.86 -21.06 14.03
N LEU A 61 4.27 -20.51 15.19
CA LEU A 61 3.59 -20.71 16.46
C LEU A 61 2.22 -20.00 16.50
N ALA A 62 2.08 -18.89 15.79
CA ALA A 62 0.82 -18.15 15.70
C ALA A 62 -0.19 -18.82 14.75
N GLY A 63 0.19 -19.85 14.02
CA GLY A 63 -0.65 -20.53 13.02
C GLY A 63 -1.06 -19.59 11.88
N VAL A 64 -0.17 -18.67 11.53
CA VAL A 64 -0.35 -17.73 10.42
C VAL A 64 0.15 -18.36 9.11
N ARG A 65 -0.60 -18.13 8.03
CA ARG A 65 -0.20 -18.43 6.66
C ARG A 65 -0.61 -17.28 5.75
N PHE A 66 0.05 -17.13 4.62
CA PHE A 66 -0.25 -16.11 3.63
C PHE A 66 -0.80 -16.76 2.36
N GLU A 67 -1.82 -16.14 1.77
CA GLU A 67 -2.53 -16.61 0.60
C GLU A 67 -2.76 -15.44 -0.38
N ASP A 68 -3.20 -15.75 -1.61
CA ASP A 68 -3.63 -14.79 -2.65
C ASP A 68 -2.54 -13.74 -2.99
N TRP A 69 -1.27 -14.16 -3.03
CA TRP A 69 -0.15 -13.27 -3.25
C TRP A 69 -0.13 -12.72 -4.69
N GLN A 70 -0.40 -11.43 -4.82
CA GLN A 70 -0.30 -10.69 -6.07
C GLN A 70 0.83 -9.68 -5.98
N VAL A 71 1.67 -9.61 -7.02
CA VAL A 71 2.85 -8.72 -7.07
C VAL A 71 2.88 -7.99 -8.40
N GLU A 72 3.05 -6.68 -8.34
CA GLU A 72 3.38 -5.83 -9.48
C GLU A 72 4.63 -5.01 -9.16
N ALA A 73 5.56 -4.93 -10.09
CA ALA A 73 6.80 -4.18 -9.91
C ALA A 73 7.44 -3.80 -11.24
N ASP A 74 8.04 -2.62 -11.25
CA ASP A 74 8.97 -2.13 -12.26
C ASP A 74 10.40 -2.13 -11.71
N THR A 75 11.26 -1.21 -12.18
CA THR A 75 12.69 -1.19 -11.83
C THR A 75 12.95 -0.65 -10.42
N ILE A 76 12.23 0.41 -10.02
CA ILE A 76 12.52 1.15 -8.77
C ILE A 76 11.43 1.07 -7.73
N CYS A 77 10.25 0.57 -8.08
CA CYS A 77 9.15 0.39 -7.13
C CYS A 77 8.30 -0.83 -7.46
N GLY A 78 7.53 -1.24 -6.50
CA GLY A 78 6.53 -2.29 -6.62
C GLY A 78 5.61 -2.32 -5.43
N TRP A 79 4.61 -3.18 -5.53
CA TRP A 79 3.69 -3.46 -4.43
C TRP A 79 3.27 -4.93 -4.46
N ALA A 80 2.82 -5.41 -3.32
CA ALA A 80 2.16 -6.71 -3.20
C ALA A 80 0.82 -6.56 -2.50
N ARG A 81 -0.13 -7.43 -2.84
CA ARG A 81 -1.34 -7.72 -2.07
C ARG A 81 -1.31 -9.16 -1.61
N TRP A 82 -1.78 -9.41 -0.42
CA TRP A 82 -1.81 -10.75 0.18
C TRP A 82 -2.93 -10.87 1.20
N THR A 83 -3.27 -12.08 1.55
CA THR A 83 -4.21 -12.40 2.63
C THR A 83 -3.45 -13.13 3.73
N MET A 84 -3.35 -12.52 4.92
CA MET A 84 -2.88 -13.21 6.12
C MET A 84 -4.04 -13.99 6.72
N VAL A 85 -3.92 -15.31 6.78
CA VAL A 85 -4.93 -16.16 7.39
C VAL A 85 -4.44 -16.61 8.75
N VAL A 86 -5.21 -16.27 9.78
CA VAL A 86 -4.87 -16.58 11.18
C VAL A 86 -5.82 -17.66 11.69
N LYS A 87 -5.25 -18.71 12.28
CA LYS A 87 -6.03 -19.77 12.90
C LYS A 87 -6.64 -19.26 14.21
N ALA A 88 -7.97 -19.29 14.32
CA ALA A 88 -8.72 -18.91 15.52
C ALA A 88 -9.57 -20.08 16.02
N GLU A 89 -10.16 -19.93 17.22
CA GLU A 89 -10.96 -20.99 17.89
C GLU A 89 -12.16 -21.43 17.04
N HIS A 90 -12.78 -20.49 16.30
CA HIS A 90 -13.99 -20.76 15.50
C HIS A 90 -13.73 -20.89 14.00
N GLY A 91 -12.47 -21.07 13.59
CA GLY A 91 -12.06 -21.24 12.20
C GLY A 91 -10.99 -20.25 11.77
N ASP A 92 -10.62 -20.31 10.52
CA ASP A 92 -9.60 -19.46 9.91
C ASP A 92 -10.18 -18.07 9.61
N VAL A 93 -9.45 -17.02 9.98
CA VAL A 93 -9.84 -15.63 9.76
C VAL A 93 -8.88 -14.97 8.76
N PRO A 94 -9.38 -14.56 7.57
CA PRO A 94 -8.59 -13.87 6.59
C PRO A 94 -8.48 -12.37 6.92
N ILE A 95 -7.27 -11.83 6.86
CA ILE A 95 -6.96 -10.41 7.03
C ILE A 95 -6.21 -9.93 5.79
N LYS A 96 -6.78 -8.99 5.06
CA LYS A 96 -6.15 -8.43 3.86
C LYS A 96 -4.96 -7.56 4.24
N GLY A 97 -3.88 -7.68 3.49
CA GLY A 97 -2.70 -6.89 3.66
C GLY A 97 -2.05 -6.48 2.34
N GLN A 98 -1.14 -5.53 2.43
CA GLN A 98 -0.38 -4.97 1.31
C GLN A 98 1.03 -4.64 1.76
N SER A 99 1.95 -4.68 0.80
CA SER A 99 3.32 -4.25 0.98
C SER A 99 3.70 -3.25 -0.11
N LEU A 100 4.31 -2.14 0.29
CA LEU A 100 4.88 -1.12 -0.61
C LEU A 100 6.38 -1.28 -0.66
N TYR A 101 6.96 -1.27 -1.86
CA TYR A 101 8.39 -1.47 -2.04
C TYR A 101 9.03 -0.32 -2.81
N ARG A 102 10.28 0.03 -2.42
CA ARG A 102 11.25 0.73 -3.27
C ARG A 102 12.46 -0.17 -3.51
N LEU A 103 12.96 -0.12 -4.74
CA LEU A 103 14.13 -0.89 -5.15
C LEU A 103 15.27 0.03 -5.56
N ARG A 104 16.50 -0.43 -5.35
CA ARG A 104 17.73 0.19 -5.81
C ARG A 104 18.61 -0.88 -6.44
N GLY A 105 18.67 -0.88 -7.78
CA GLY A 105 19.28 -1.97 -8.52
C GLY A 105 18.49 -3.27 -8.35
N ASP A 106 19.18 -4.31 -7.92
CA ASP A 106 18.61 -5.65 -7.67
C ASP A 106 18.23 -5.90 -6.20
N LYS A 107 18.10 -4.84 -5.39
CA LYS A 107 17.81 -4.92 -3.96
C LYS A 107 16.65 -4.03 -3.54
N VAL A 108 15.99 -4.44 -2.46
CA VAL A 108 14.96 -3.66 -1.79
C VAL A 108 15.61 -2.69 -0.81
N CYS A 109 15.33 -1.39 -0.95
CA CYS A 109 15.80 -0.38 0.00
C CYS A 109 14.70 0.09 0.97
N PHE A 110 13.43 -0.17 0.62
CA PHE A 110 12.29 0.12 1.50
C PHE A 110 11.20 -0.93 1.30
N VAL A 111 10.61 -1.36 2.39
CA VAL A 111 9.34 -2.07 2.41
C VAL A 111 8.52 -1.61 3.60
N ALA A 112 7.21 -1.45 3.40
CA ALA A 112 6.26 -1.21 4.46
C ALA A 112 5.06 -2.13 4.28
N ASP A 113 4.78 -2.92 5.31
CA ASP A 113 3.62 -3.78 5.37
C ASP A 113 2.46 -3.08 6.06
N TYR A 114 1.27 -3.29 5.52
CA TYR A 114 0.00 -2.81 6.04
C TYR A 114 -1.00 -3.95 6.06
N LEU A 115 -1.89 -3.92 7.01
CA LEU A 115 -3.00 -4.86 7.10
C LEU A 115 -4.26 -4.13 7.58
N ASP A 116 -5.43 -4.75 7.41
CA ASP A 116 -6.66 -4.21 7.98
C ASP A 116 -6.63 -4.28 9.51
N PRO A 117 -6.48 -3.13 10.20
CA PRO A 117 -6.32 -3.11 11.65
C PRO A 117 -7.62 -3.48 12.38
N LEU A 118 -8.78 -3.22 11.78
CA LEU A 118 -10.06 -3.57 12.38
C LEU A 118 -10.26 -5.09 12.39
N ALA A 119 -10.03 -5.76 11.26
CA ALA A 119 -10.11 -7.21 11.16
C ALA A 119 -9.14 -7.90 12.13
N TYR A 120 -7.92 -7.34 12.27
CA TYR A 120 -6.96 -7.85 13.25
C TYR A 120 -7.43 -7.68 14.70
N ALA A 121 -7.97 -6.50 15.04
CA ALA A 121 -8.45 -6.24 16.41
C ALA A 121 -9.66 -7.11 16.79
N GLU A 122 -10.59 -7.32 15.86
CA GLU A 122 -11.72 -8.22 16.05
C GLU A 122 -11.26 -9.64 16.34
N LEU A 123 -10.20 -10.11 15.64
CA LEU A 123 -9.64 -11.43 15.84
C LEU A 123 -8.93 -11.59 17.19
N ARG A 124 -8.12 -10.61 17.58
CA ARG A 124 -7.19 -10.73 18.72
C ARG A 124 -7.67 -10.04 19.97
N GLY A 125 -8.69 -9.18 19.89
CA GLY A 125 -9.18 -8.38 21.02
C GLY A 125 -8.12 -7.43 21.60
N GLY A 126 -7.11 -7.06 20.82
CA GLY A 126 -5.90 -6.42 21.29
C GLY A 126 -5.63 -5.04 20.73
N THR A 127 -4.38 -4.59 20.90
CA THR A 127 -3.89 -3.32 20.36
C THR A 127 -3.82 -3.35 18.85
N LEU A 128 -4.35 -2.32 18.23
CA LEU A 128 -4.26 -2.12 16.79
C LEU A 128 -2.84 -1.75 16.38
N PRO A 129 -2.38 -2.19 15.19
CA PRO A 129 -1.12 -1.74 14.62
C PRO A 129 -1.09 -0.22 14.42
N ASP A 130 0.07 0.39 14.65
CA ASP A 130 0.27 1.81 14.32
C ASP A 130 0.67 1.97 12.85
N LEU A 131 -0.32 2.14 11.99
CA LEU A 131 -0.09 2.36 10.55
C LEU A 131 0.46 3.75 10.22
N ARG A 132 0.44 4.69 11.17
CA ARG A 132 0.84 6.09 10.96
C ARG A 132 2.34 6.25 10.89
N SER A 133 3.09 5.48 11.66
CA SER A 133 4.54 5.63 11.75
C SER A 133 5.30 5.19 10.49
N ALA A 134 4.62 4.54 9.54
CA ALA A 134 5.21 4.25 8.22
C ALA A 134 5.19 5.45 7.26
N ALA A 135 4.34 6.45 7.52
CA ALA A 135 4.16 7.57 6.60
C ALA A 135 5.46 8.37 6.42
N GLY A 136 5.90 8.52 5.17
CA GLY A 136 7.10 9.29 4.83
C GLY A 136 8.44 8.59 5.12
N LEU A 137 8.48 7.38 5.68
CA LEU A 137 9.75 6.67 5.93
C LEU A 137 10.56 6.42 4.65
N SER A 138 9.87 6.26 3.51
CA SER A 138 10.55 6.00 2.24
C SER A 138 11.13 7.27 1.58
N ALA A 139 10.82 8.45 2.09
CA ALA A 139 11.25 9.73 1.49
C ALA A 139 12.78 9.87 1.37
N SER A 140 13.55 9.22 2.23
CA SER A 140 15.01 9.17 2.14
C SER A 140 15.55 8.39 0.92
N PHE A 141 14.71 7.58 0.29
CA PHE A 141 15.05 6.76 -0.89
C PHE A 141 14.46 7.34 -2.19
N VAL A 142 14.34 8.65 -2.26
CA VAL A 142 13.85 9.32 -3.46
C VAL A 142 14.72 8.92 -4.67
N PRO A 143 14.13 8.48 -5.78
CA PRO A 143 14.88 8.19 -6.98
C PRO A 143 15.56 9.47 -7.49
N PRO A 144 16.67 9.36 -8.25
CA PRO A 144 17.35 10.52 -8.84
C PRO A 144 16.34 11.34 -9.66
N PRO A 145 16.62 12.66 -9.85
CA PRO A 145 15.77 13.52 -10.64
C PRO A 145 15.47 12.89 -12.00
N ASN A 146 14.23 12.95 -12.35
CA ASN A 146 13.67 12.20 -13.45
C ASN A 146 13.50 13.09 -14.67
N ASP A 147 14.17 12.79 -15.76
CA ASP A 147 14.06 13.47 -17.06
C ASP A 147 12.80 13.04 -17.84
N GLY A 148 11.68 12.79 -17.19
CA GLY A 148 10.45 12.29 -17.79
C GLY A 148 10.43 10.77 -18.01
N GLN A 149 11.26 10.03 -17.29
CA GLN A 149 11.41 8.58 -17.46
C GLN A 149 10.49 7.74 -16.55
N TYR A 150 9.68 8.37 -15.67
CA TYR A 150 8.80 7.67 -14.72
C TYR A 150 7.33 8.08 -14.89
N PRO A 151 6.68 7.68 -16.00
CA PRO A 151 5.34 8.14 -16.33
C PRO A 151 4.29 7.78 -15.28
N ALA A 152 4.43 6.66 -14.58
CA ALA A 152 3.52 6.30 -13.50
C ALA A 152 3.66 7.24 -12.30
N LEU A 153 4.87 7.64 -11.91
CA LEU A 153 5.10 8.61 -10.84
C LEU A 153 4.52 9.99 -11.20
N ASP A 154 4.73 10.43 -12.43
CA ASP A 154 4.21 11.72 -12.91
C ASP A 154 2.68 11.72 -12.98
N LEU A 155 2.08 10.58 -13.34
CA LEU A 155 0.64 10.41 -13.33
C LEU A 155 0.07 10.48 -11.90
N VAL A 156 0.69 9.81 -10.92
CA VAL A 156 0.31 9.86 -9.50
C VAL A 156 0.41 11.29 -8.98
N ARG A 157 1.52 12.01 -9.24
CA ARG A 157 1.68 13.41 -8.82
C ARG A 157 0.62 14.32 -9.43
N ARG A 158 0.27 14.10 -10.71
CA ARG A 158 -0.79 14.86 -11.39
C ARG A 158 -2.16 14.56 -10.77
N PHE A 159 -2.45 13.30 -10.46
CA PHE A 159 -3.67 12.88 -9.78
C PHE A 159 -3.82 13.64 -8.45
N TRP A 160 -2.83 13.55 -7.58
CA TRP A 160 -2.85 14.18 -6.27
C TRP A 160 -2.96 15.71 -6.35
N LYS A 161 -2.21 16.34 -7.24
CA LYS A 161 -2.31 17.80 -7.47
C LYS A 161 -3.72 18.23 -7.91
N THR A 162 -4.39 17.42 -8.73
CA THR A 162 -5.75 17.69 -9.20
C THR A 162 -6.76 17.48 -8.07
N GLN A 163 -6.57 16.47 -7.25
CA GLN A 163 -7.40 16.18 -6.08
C GLN A 163 -7.29 17.31 -5.02
N ASP A 164 -6.08 17.76 -4.71
CA ASP A 164 -5.83 18.86 -3.78
C ASP A 164 -6.51 20.18 -4.23
N ALA A 165 -6.61 20.39 -5.53
CA ALA A 165 -7.35 21.52 -6.10
C ALA A 165 -8.88 21.36 -6.00
N GLY A 166 -9.40 20.22 -5.56
CA GLY A 166 -10.83 19.90 -5.52
C GLY A 166 -11.46 19.62 -6.88
N ASP A 167 -10.62 19.42 -7.92
CA ASP A 167 -11.08 19.25 -9.30
C ASP A 167 -11.35 17.77 -9.64
N TYR A 168 -12.09 17.07 -8.78
CA TYR A 168 -12.33 15.62 -8.89
C TYR A 168 -12.80 15.17 -10.27
N THR A 169 -13.63 15.96 -10.98
CA THR A 169 -14.08 15.59 -12.32
C THR A 169 -12.98 15.57 -13.38
N LEU A 170 -11.84 16.22 -13.12
CA LEU A 170 -10.65 16.16 -13.98
C LEU A 170 -9.79 14.92 -13.72
N LEU A 171 -10.12 14.13 -12.68
CA LEU A 171 -9.44 12.87 -12.39
C LEU A 171 -9.90 11.75 -13.32
N ALA A 172 -11.17 11.71 -13.69
CA ALA A 172 -11.74 10.65 -14.54
C ALA A 172 -10.97 10.41 -15.85
N PRO A 173 -10.51 11.44 -16.60
CA PRO A 173 -9.71 11.24 -17.81
C PRO A 173 -8.33 10.62 -17.57
N LEU A 174 -7.88 10.53 -16.32
CA LEU A 174 -6.60 9.88 -15.97
C LEU A 174 -6.71 8.35 -15.94
N PHE A 175 -7.91 7.80 -16.15
CA PHE A 175 -8.19 6.36 -16.13
C PHE A 175 -8.48 5.84 -17.54
N THR A 176 -8.11 4.59 -17.80
CA THR A 176 -8.48 3.89 -19.04
C THR A 176 -9.98 3.51 -18.99
N ASP A 177 -10.57 3.24 -20.16
CA ASP A 177 -11.98 2.85 -20.24
C ASP A 177 -12.31 1.52 -19.53
N ASP A 178 -11.29 0.66 -19.33
CA ASP A 178 -11.38 -0.63 -18.65
C ASP A 178 -10.77 -0.60 -17.23
N ALA A 179 -10.44 0.58 -16.71
CA ALA A 179 -9.82 0.71 -15.40
C ALA A 179 -10.72 0.22 -14.26
N VAL A 180 -10.08 -0.16 -13.16
CA VAL A 180 -10.73 -0.47 -11.89
C VAL A 180 -10.25 0.52 -10.83
N PHE A 181 -11.20 1.16 -10.16
CA PHE A 181 -10.99 1.94 -8.96
C PHE A 181 -11.60 1.17 -7.79
N GLU A 182 -10.77 0.81 -6.81
CA GLU A 182 -11.19 0.07 -5.62
C GLU A 182 -11.17 1.00 -4.40
N ASP A 183 -12.31 1.21 -3.75
CA ASP A 183 -12.43 2.00 -2.53
C ASP A 183 -13.08 1.17 -1.42
N PRO A 184 -12.46 1.08 -0.21
CA PRO A 184 -12.99 0.25 0.88
C PRO A 184 -14.37 0.69 1.39
N SER A 185 -14.80 1.94 1.10
CA SER A 185 -16.08 2.49 1.55
C SER A 185 -17.17 2.42 0.50
N TYR A 186 -16.79 2.60 -0.76
CA TYR A 186 -17.71 2.72 -1.88
C TYR A 186 -17.70 1.48 -2.79
N GLY A 187 -16.76 0.54 -2.57
CA GLY A 187 -16.60 -0.66 -3.39
C GLY A 187 -15.82 -0.41 -4.67
N ASN A 188 -16.05 -1.27 -5.67
CA ASN A 188 -15.27 -1.25 -6.91
C ASN A 188 -16.05 -0.53 -8.02
N MET A 189 -15.45 0.50 -8.59
CA MET A 189 -15.90 1.18 -9.80
C MET A 189 -15.17 0.61 -11.00
N VAL A 190 -15.87 -0.08 -11.87
CA VAL A 190 -15.29 -0.75 -13.05
C VAL A 190 -15.66 0.00 -14.32
N GLY A 191 -14.63 0.47 -15.02
CA GLY A 191 -14.76 1.19 -16.29
C GLY A 191 -14.92 2.69 -16.15
N GLY A 192 -14.54 3.42 -17.20
CA GLY A 192 -14.43 4.88 -17.19
C GLY A 192 -15.71 5.61 -16.80
N LYS A 193 -16.90 5.06 -17.16
CA LYS A 193 -18.18 5.68 -16.76
C LYS A 193 -18.41 5.58 -15.26
N ALA A 194 -18.23 4.41 -14.64
CA ALA A 194 -18.42 4.23 -13.20
C ALA A 194 -17.44 5.11 -12.39
N ILE A 195 -16.19 5.19 -12.84
CA ILE A 195 -15.17 6.05 -12.23
C ILE A 195 -15.57 7.54 -12.38
N SER A 196 -16.05 7.95 -13.55
CA SER A 196 -16.52 9.34 -13.76
C SER A 196 -17.69 9.71 -12.85
N ASP A 197 -18.67 8.82 -12.71
CA ASP A 197 -19.81 9.01 -11.81
C ASP A 197 -19.35 9.11 -10.34
N PHE A 198 -18.39 8.28 -9.93
CA PHE A 198 -17.76 8.33 -8.60
C PHE A 198 -17.00 9.64 -8.36
N MET A 199 -16.21 10.12 -9.31
CA MET A 199 -15.51 11.41 -9.19
C MET A 199 -16.48 12.58 -9.10
N ALA A 200 -17.63 12.53 -9.77
CA ALA A 200 -18.69 13.53 -9.63
C ALA A 200 -19.33 13.50 -8.23
N LEU A 201 -19.51 12.31 -7.64
CA LEU A 201 -19.95 12.14 -6.25
C LEU A 201 -18.95 12.74 -5.28
N MET A 202 -17.65 12.41 -5.42
CA MET A 202 -16.57 12.93 -4.57
C MET A 202 -16.51 14.46 -4.61
N LYS A 203 -16.68 15.08 -5.79
CA LYS A 203 -16.72 16.54 -5.93
C LYS A 203 -17.81 17.18 -5.09
N SER A 204 -18.96 16.53 -4.96
CA SER A 204 -20.09 17.07 -4.17
C SER A 204 -19.94 16.78 -2.68
N GLU A 205 -19.47 15.58 -2.31
CA GLU A 205 -19.50 15.12 -0.94
C GLU A 205 -18.27 15.55 -0.11
N MET A 206 -17.07 15.52 -0.69
CA MET A 206 -15.86 15.78 0.08
C MET A 206 -15.82 17.19 0.69
N PRO A 207 -16.08 18.27 -0.07
CA PRO A 207 -16.17 19.61 0.50
C PRO A 207 -17.29 19.76 1.53
N ALA A 208 -18.46 19.16 1.25
CA ALA A 208 -19.63 19.24 2.14
C ALA A 208 -19.36 18.57 3.51
N ARG A 209 -18.50 17.59 3.55
CA ARG A 209 -18.07 16.88 4.77
C ARG A 209 -16.81 17.48 5.40
N GLY A 210 -16.20 18.49 4.82
CA GLY A 210 -14.93 19.06 5.27
C GLY A 210 -13.76 18.10 5.15
N VAL A 211 -13.80 17.19 4.17
CA VAL A 211 -12.76 16.20 3.91
C VAL A 211 -11.72 16.79 2.97
N THR A 212 -10.46 16.67 3.33
CA THR A 212 -9.32 17.00 2.47
C THR A 212 -8.30 15.87 2.49
N PHE A 213 -7.43 15.83 1.49
CA PHE A 213 -6.40 14.81 1.37
C PHE A 213 -5.03 15.47 1.27
N GLU A 214 -4.00 14.78 1.76
CA GLU A 214 -2.61 15.21 1.70
C GLU A 214 -1.75 14.04 1.23
N LEU A 215 -1.03 14.22 0.11
CA LEU A 215 -0.01 13.27 -0.33
C LEU A 215 1.21 13.39 0.58
N VAL A 216 1.59 12.28 1.23
CA VAL A 216 2.77 12.21 2.12
C VAL A 216 3.99 11.72 1.34
N ASP A 217 3.83 10.66 0.56
CA ASP A 217 4.92 10.04 -0.20
C ASP A 217 4.36 9.26 -1.39
N CYS A 218 5.15 9.10 -2.43
CA CYS A 218 4.81 8.25 -3.57
C CYS A 218 6.06 7.69 -4.25
N ALA A 219 5.92 6.53 -4.83
CA ALA A 219 6.89 5.95 -5.76
C ALA A 219 6.20 5.51 -7.03
N GLY A 220 6.92 5.57 -8.13
CA GLY A 220 6.42 5.10 -9.41
C GLY A 220 7.53 4.99 -10.43
N ASP A 221 7.33 4.13 -11.41
CA ASP A 221 8.23 3.91 -12.52
C ASP A 221 7.45 4.02 -13.83
N THR A 222 7.46 3.00 -14.67
CA THR A 222 6.80 3.01 -15.98
C THR A 222 5.34 2.60 -15.92
N THR A 223 5.05 1.50 -15.22
CA THR A 223 3.71 0.88 -15.19
C THR A 223 3.16 0.64 -13.80
N VAL A 224 4.01 0.78 -12.78
CA VAL A 224 3.65 0.53 -11.37
C VAL A 224 3.96 1.75 -10.53
N ALA A 225 3.06 2.06 -9.61
CA ALA A 225 3.25 3.12 -8.61
C ALA A 225 2.48 2.79 -7.34
N TRP A 226 2.80 3.52 -6.28
CA TRP A 226 2.02 3.58 -5.05
C TRP A 226 2.10 4.98 -4.44
N SER A 227 1.13 5.32 -3.59
CA SER A 227 1.11 6.55 -2.81
C SER A 227 0.71 6.30 -1.36
N GLN A 228 1.25 7.13 -0.45
CA GLN A 228 0.84 7.23 0.96
C GLN A 228 0.23 8.60 1.17
N TRP A 229 -0.88 8.67 1.90
CA TRP A 229 -1.63 9.90 2.06
C TRP A 229 -2.37 9.97 3.40
N TRP A 230 -2.78 11.18 3.76
CA TRP A 230 -3.72 11.42 4.85
C TRP A 230 -5.08 11.84 4.29
N CYS A 231 -6.14 11.30 4.86
CA CYS A 231 -7.49 11.82 4.76
C CYS A 231 -7.79 12.61 6.04
N HIS A 232 -7.92 13.92 5.92
CA HIS A 232 -8.26 14.82 7.01
C HIS A 232 -9.77 15.01 7.09
N LEU A 233 -10.32 14.74 8.26
CA LEU A 233 -11.73 14.93 8.63
C LEU A 233 -11.80 16.03 9.69
N PRO A 234 -12.96 16.66 9.91
CA PRO A 234 -13.10 17.70 10.92
C PRO A 234 -12.68 17.31 12.34
N ASN A 235 -12.72 16.02 12.66
CA ASN A 235 -12.44 15.45 13.98
C ASN A 235 -11.19 14.57 14.04
N GLY A 236 -10.37 14.53 13.01
CA GLY A 236 -9.12 13.78 12.99
C GLY A 236 -8.65 13.40 11.60
N SER A 237 -7.59 12.59 11.53
CA SER A 237 -6.98 12.17 10.28
C SER A 237 -6.83 10.67 10.20
N ILE A 238 -7.00 10.12 9.00
CA ILE A 238 -6.91 8.69 8.68
C ILE A 238 -5.73 8.49 7.73
N PRO A 239 -4.75 7.64 8.05
CA PRO A 239 -3.71 7.27 7.11
C PRO A 239 -4.25 6.33 6.05
N GLY A 240 -3.79 6.52 4.81
CA GLY A 240 -4.14 5.67 3.70
C GLY A 240 -2.99 5.50 2.71
N TRP A 241 -3.15 4.56 1.82
CA TRP A 241 -2.24 4.27 0.71
C TRP A 241 -3.01 3.74 -0.48
N THR A 242 -2.44 3.94 -1.64
CA THR A 242 -3.04 3.51 -2.91
C THR A 242 -2.02 2.74 -3.73
N LEU A 243 -2.45 1.63 -4.31
CA LEU A 243 -1.68 0.83 -5.26
C LEU A 243 -2.15 1.18 -6.67
N HIS A 244 -1.20 1.45 -7.57
CA HIS A 244 -1.51 1.85 -8.93
C HIS A 244 -0.85 0.93 -9.96
N THR A 245 -1.59 0.64 -11.04
CA THR A 245 -1.00 0.18 -12.30
C THR A 245 -1.37 1.14 -13.43
N VAL A 246 -0.45 1.29 -14.39
CA VAL A 246 -0.51 2.30 -15.44
C VAL A 246 -0.28 1.65 -16.81
N ARG A 247 -1.06 2.07 -17.81
CA ARG A 247 -0.88 1.73 -19.21
C ARG A 247 -0.84 3.01 -20.03
N GLY A 248 0.32 3.24 -20.66
CA GLY A 248 0.57 4.52 -21.32
C GLY A 248 0.63 5.65 -20.27
N ASN A 249 -0.33 6.57 -20.33
CA ASN A 249 -0.40 7.71 -19.40
C ASN A 249 -1.73 7.74 -18.62
N GLN A 250 -2.29 6.57 -18.34
CA GLN A 250 -3.56 6.39 -17.64
C GLN A 250 -3.49 5.23 -16.67
N PHE A 251 -4.21 5.34 -15.54
CA PHE A 251 -4.38 4.27 -14.58
C PHE A 251 -5.25 3.15 -15.16
N THR A 252 -4.83 1.91 -14.94
CA THR A 252 -5.64 0.70 -15.17
C THR A 252 -6.15 0.13 -13.86
N LEU A 253 -5.44 0.40 -12.75
CA LEU A 253 -5.85 0.11 -11.40
C LEU A 253 -5.52 1.30 -10.52
N ASP A 254 -6.44 1.64 -9.63
CA ASP A 254 -6.27 2.52 -8.49
C ASP A 254 -6.97 1.85 -7.32
N ALA A 255 -6.20 1.32 -6.36
CA ALA A 255 -6.75 0.54 -5.27
C ALA A 255 -6.41 1.22 -3.93
N ASP A 256 -7.41 1.87 -3.36
CA ASP A 256 -7.31 2.56 -2.08
C ASP A 256 -7.40 1.60 -0.90
N TYR A 257 -6.58 1.90 0.10
CA TYR A 257 -6.60 1.28 1.42
C TYR A 257 -6.42 2.35 2.47
N PHE A 258 -7.04 2.19 3.63
CA PHE A 258 -6.87 3.12 4.74
C PHE A 258 -7.13 2.43 6.09
N ASP A 259 -6.74 3.10 7.17
CA ASP A 259 -6.97 2.63 8.53
C ASP A 259 -8.47 2.63 8.86
N THR A 260 -9.11 1.47 8.66
CA THR A 260 -10.55 1.26 8.93
C THR A 260 -10.90 1.43 10.40
N ALA A 261 -9.95 1.14 11.33
CA ALA A 261 -10.16 1.33 12.75
C ALA A 261 -10.16 2.82 13.12
N ALA A 262 -9.20 3.61 12.58
CA ALA A 262 -9.19 5.06 12.76
C ALA A 262 -10.46 5.70 12.20
N ARG A 263 -10.92 5.26 11.02
CA ARG A 263 -12.18 5.71 10.43
C ARG A 263 -13.37 5.47 11.35
N ASN A 264 -13.50 4.25 11.88
CA ASN A 264 -14.62 3.90 12.78
C ASN A 264 -14.55 4.70 14.08
N ALA A 265 -13.35 4.90 14.67
CA ALA A 265 -13.16 5.69 15.87
C ALA A 265 -13.55 7.16 15.70
N LEU A 266 -13.37 7.72 14.50
CA LEU A 266 -13.75 9.11 14.18
C LEU A 266 -15.25 9.28 13.93
N GLY A 267 -16.04 8.19 13.96
CA GLY A 267 -17.50 8.25 13.89
C GLY A 267 -18.02 8.77 12.56
N THR A 268 -17.33 8.45 11.45
CA THR A 268 -17.85 8.72 10.12
C THR A 268 -19.07 7.83 9.88
N LYS A 269 -20.20 8.21 10.44
CA LYS A 269 -21.49 7.64 10.05
C LYS A 269 -21.70 8.01 8.57
N SER A 270 -21.77 6.98 7.75
CA SER A 270 -22.21 7.04 6.36
C SER A 270 -23.55 7.73 6.25
#